data_11c4b8d1514eb3055f698f651e083638
#
_entry.id   11c4b8d1514eb3055f698f651e083638
#
_cell.length_a   1.000
_cell.length_b   1.000
_cell.length_c   1.000
_cell.angle_alpha   90.00
_cell.angle_beta   90.00
_cell.angle_gamma   90.00
#
_symmetry.space_group_name_H-M   'P 1'
#
loop_
_entity.id
_entity.type
_entity.pdbx_description
1 polymer ?
#
loop_
_entity_poly.entity_id
_entity_poly.type
_entity_poly.pdbx_seq_one_letter_code
_entity_poly.pdbx_strand_id
1 'polypeptide(L)'
;RITKETPSSETNLQFIIDAFKSNKNTPKKKINFKINNAIIRRGKIKYDILSAPIRRGQFDPDHIDLRNLLSKLSIKALSEDSVNISIKRLGFDEQSGFSLNRLQFKFEANRQQARLSDFKIQLPHSRIEIKPIIATLPDTLSAEHFYDQTRFSLQITKSLINPSDIAAFIPVLEKINTPILISMHLTGTPNNLYFHTFDFNFGKEDIIAHSQISVKNITNPQKRDILCDPITLNASSSGLADISSKLPFLTEEQCKTISRLGTIHFTGNISSQNKNLTACGTLESDLGSVHSDISINQNNSLNTTQYSGLIESKKFNLNGLFAEGNPYGEIIFKVEFDSK
;
A
#
# COMPACT_ATOMS: atom_id res chain seq x y z
N ARG A 1 -26.05 4.93 -17.25
CA ARG A 1 -25.31 6.07 -16.69
C ARG A 1 -25.93 6.44 -15.35
N ILE A 2 -25.12 6.56 -14.32
CA ILE A 2 -25.49 7.03 -12.98
C ILE A 2 -25.02 8.48 -12.87
N THR A 3 -25.92 9.38 -12.48
CA THR A 3 -25.57 10.80 -12.36
C THR A 3 -26.03 11.37 -11.02
N LYS A 4 -25.26 12.30 -10.50
CA LYS A 4 -25.62 13.24 -9.44
C LYS A 4 -25.43 14.66 -9.95
N GLU A 5 -26.22 15.61 -9.49
CA GLU A 5 -25.98 17.02 -9.79
C GLU A 5 -24.85 17.59 -8.97
N THR A 6 -24.84 17.31 -7.65
CA THR A 6 -23.81 17.72 -6.70
C THR A 6 -23.38 16.53 -5.85
N PRO A 7 -22.26 16.56 -5.11
CA PRO A 7 -21.83 15.49 -4.21
C PRO A 7 -22.89 15.09 -3.17
N SER A 8 -23.71 16.04 -2.73
CA SER A 8 -24.76 15.83 -1.72
C SER A 8 -26.12 15.46 -2.30
N SER A 9 -26.33 15.61 -3.62
CA SER A 9 -27.61 15.26 -4.26
C SER A 9 -27.79 13.75 -4.37
N GLU A 10 -29.05 13.33 -4.53
CA GLU A 10 -29.40 11.95 -4.81
C GLU A 10 -28.99 11.54 -6.23
N THR A 11 -28.80 10.24 -6.45
CA THR A 11 -28.54 9.73 -7.79
C THR A 11 -29.83 9.65 -8.60
N ASN A 12 -29.71 9.71 -9.93
CA ASN A 12 -30.85 9.47 -10.83
C ASN A 12 -31.45 8.04 -10.70
N LEU A 13 -30.80 7.14 -9.94
CA LEU A 13 -31.29 5.79 -9.62
C LEU A 13 -31.81 5.67 -8.19
N GLN A 14 -31.96 6.79 -7.46
CA GLN A 14 -32.39 6.78 -6.06
C GLN A 14 -33.73 6.06 -5.86
N PHE A 15 -34.65 6.19 -6.81
CA PHE A 15 -35.95 5.52 -6.78
C PHE A 15 -35.84 3.98 -6.71
N ILE A 16 -34.79 3.41 -7.32
CA ILE A 16 -34.52 1.96 -7.22
C ILE A 16 -34.06 1.61 -5.81
N ILE A 17 -33.13 2.42 -5.26
CA ILE A 17 -32.61 2.23 -3.90
C ILE A 17 -33.76 2.33 -2.89
N ASP A 18 -34.63 3.32 -3.07
CA ASP A 18 -35.77 3.55 -2.17
C ASP A 18 -36.82 2.46 -2.25
N ALA A 19 -37.01 1.84 -3.42
CA ALA A 19 -37.88 0.68 -3.57
C ALA A 19 -37.43 -0.53 -2.75
N PHE A 20 -36.14 -0.63 -2.43
CA PHE A 20 -35.58 -1.68 -1.55
C PHE A 20 -35.48 -1.26 -0.08
N LYS A 21 -35.70 0.01 0.26
CA LYS A 21 -35.77 0.46 1.66
C LYS A 21 -37.06 -0.01 2.27
N SER A 22 -37.00 -0.87 3.27
CA SER A 22 -38.19 -1.28 4.01
C SER A 22 -38.74 -0.07 4.81
N ASN A 23 -40.06 0.14 4.77
CA ASN A 23 -40.74 1.12 5.65
C ASN A 23 -40.43 0.80 7.12
N LYS A 24 -40.07 1.81 7.90
CA LYS A 24 -39.66 1.69 9.32
C LYS A 24 -40.73 1.04 10.23
N ASN A 25 -41.96 0.87 9.75
CA ASN A 25 -43.10 0.38 10.52
C ASN A 25 -43.48 -1.09 10.22
N THR A 26 -42.78 -1.80 9.34
CA THR A 26 -43.02 -3.23 9.13
C THR A 26 -41.95 -4.08 9.83
N PRO A 27 -42.33 -5.20 10.47
CA PRO A 27 -41.35 -6.10 11.08
C PRO A 27 -40.36 -6.52 10.00
N LYS A 28 -39.06 -6.34 10.26
CA LYS A 28 -37.98 -6.67 9.33
C LYS A 28 -38.11 -8.12 8.90
N LYS A 29 -38.65 -8.37 7.70
CA LYS A 29 -38.59 -9.69 7.10
C LYS A 29 -37.11 -10.01 6.85
N LYS A 30 -36.64 -11.15 7.35
CA LYS A 30 -35.30 -11.65 7.04
C LYS A 30 -35.22 -11.88 5.53
N ILE A 31 -34.58 -10.95 4.83
CA ILE A 31 -34.37 -11.06 3.38
C ILE A 31 -33.17 -12.00 3.19
N ASN A 32 -33.39 -13.15 2.57
CA ASN A 32 -32.33 -14.02 2.11
C ASN A 32 -32.19 -13.85 0.60
N PHE A 33 -31.25 -13.02 0.19
CA PHE A 33 -31.03 -12.71 -1.22
C PHE A 33 -30.08 -13.73 -1.85
N LYS A 34 -30.50 -14.33 -2.98
CA LYS A 34 -29.71 -15.32 -3.71
C LYS A 34 -29.66 -14.97 -5.19
N ILE A 35 -28.46 -15.01 -5.76
CA ILE A 35 -28.21 -14.95 -7.20
C ILE A 35 -27.36 -16.14 -7.58
N ASN A 36 -27.92 -17.10 -8.29
CA ASN A 36 -27.17 -18.29 -8.68
C ASN A 36 -26.05 -17.97 -9.65
N ASN A 37 -26.30 -17.04 -10.58
CA ASN A 37 -25.31 -16.64 -11.58
C ASN A 37 -25.71 -15.30 -12.19
N ALA A 38 -24.87 -14.28 -12.02
CA ALA A 38 -25.00 -13.03 -12.77
C ALA A 38 -23.78 -12.89 -13.68
N ILE A 39 -24.04 -12.73 -14.98
CA ILE A 39 -22.99 -12.63 -16.00
C ILE A 39 -23.18 -11.33 -16.75
N ILE A 40 -22.14 -10.50 -16.76
CA ILE A 40 -22.05 -9.30 -17.60
C ILE A 40 -20.95 -9.57 -18.64
N ARG A 41 -21.27 -9.27 -19.90
CA ARG A 41 -20.32 -9.37 -21.01
C ARG A 41 -20.31 -8.04 -21.74
N ARG A 42 -19.11 -7.42 -21.86
CA ARG A 42 -18.93 -6.12 -22.54
C ARG A 42 -19.83 -5.01 -21.98
N GLY A 43 -20.01 -4.98 -20.67
CA GLY A 43 -20.76 -3.93 -19.99
C GLY A 43 -20.06 -2.58 -20.04
N LYS A 44 -20.82 -1.52 -19.85
CA LYS A 44 -20.31 -0.17 -19.64
C LYS A 44 -21.05 0.45 -18.45
N ILE A 45 -20.30 1.01 -17.50
CA ILE A 45 -20.86 1.76 -16.36
C ILE A 45 -20.22 3.13 -16.35
N LYS A 46 -21.05 4.16 -16.34
CA LYS A 46 -20.59 5.53 -16.20
C LYS A 46 -21.25 6.16 -14.98
N TYR A 47 -20.42 6.81 -14.14
CA TYR A 47 -20.84 7.59 -12.99
C TYR A 47 -20.29 9.01 -13.11
N ASP A 48 -21.12 10.02 -12.94
CA ASP A 48 -20.73 11.41 -13.05
C ASP A 48 -21.41 12.27 -11.97
N ILE A 49 -20.63 13.11 -11.31
CA ILE A 49 -21.12 14.26 -10.54
C ILE A 49 -21.00 15.50 -11.44
N LEU A 50 -22.15 16.02 -11.91
CA LEU A 50 -22.17 17.03 -12.99
C LEU A 50 -21.52 18.35 -12.58
N SER A 51 -21.55 18.73 -11.30
CA SER A 51 -20.94 19.96 -10.79
C SER A 51 -19.45 19.83 -10.46
N ALA A 52 -18.90 18.59 -10.41
CA ALA A 52 -17.51 18.38 -10.06
C ALA A 52 -16.57 18.66 -11.25
N PRO A 53 -15.39 19.26 -11.03
CA PRO A 53 -14.40 19.44 -12.08
C PRO A 53 -13.78 18.11 -12.49
N ILE A 54 -13.58 17.91 -13.80
CA ILE A 54 -12.98 16.69 -14.34
C ILE A 54 -11.46 16.71 -14.14
N ARG A 55 -10.92 15.67 -13.53
CA ARG A 55 -9.47 15.42 -13.37
C ARG A 55 -8.99 14.48 -14.48
N ARG A 56 -8.23 15.00 -15.43
CA ARG A 56 -7.70 14.18 -16.53
C ARG A 56 -6.37 13.53 -16.17
N GLY A 57 -6.13 12.33 -16.71
CA GLY A 57 -4.84 11.62 -16.55
C GLY A 57 -4.61 10.94 -15.18
N GLN A 58 -5.63 10.94 -14.33
CA GLN A 58 -5.62 10.25 -13.04
C GLN A 58 -7.02 9.72 -12.72
N PHE A 59 -7.12 8.82 -11.77
CA PHE A 59 -8.41 8.32 -11.31
C PHE A 59 -9.24 9.45 -10.69
N ASP A 60 -10.45 9.60 -11.19
CA ASP A 60 -11.40 10.62 -10.76
C ASP A 60 -12.64 9.94 -10.16
N PRO A 61 -12.79 9.92 -8.81
CA PRO A 61 -13.93 9.27 -8.18
C PRO A 61 -15.28 9.95 -8.46
N ASP A 62 -15.26 11.21 -8.93
CA ASP A 62 -16.45 11.98 -9.29
C ASP A 62 -16.89 11.70 -10.74
N HIS A 63 -15.99 11.15 -11.54
CA HIS A 63 -16.21 10.85 -12.96
C HIS A 63 -15.61 9.49 -13.34
N ILE A 64 -16.34 8.40 -13.14
CA ILE A 64 -15.92 7.03 -13.44
C ILE A 64 -16.53 6.56 -14.76
N ASP A 65 -15.73 6.07 -15.71
CA ASP A 65 -16.18 5.42 -16.95
C ASP A 65 -15.53 4.05 -17.09
N LEU A 66 -16.25 3.01 -16.65
CA LEU A 66 -15.83 1.61 -16.80
C LEU A 66 -16.30 1.09 -18.15
N ARG A 67 -15.38 0.55 -18.93
CA ARG A 67 -15.59 -0.07 -20.24
C ARG A 67 -15.17 -1.53 -20.23
N ASN A 68 -15.61 -2.29 -21.23
CA ASN A 68 -15.29 -3.70 -21.39
C ASN A 68 -15.59 -4.52 -20.12
N LEU A 69 -16.58 -4.11 -19.33
CA LEU A 69 -16.91 -4.76 -18.08
C LEU A 69 -17.30 -6.20 -18.32
N LEU A 70 -16.52 -7.08 -17.72
CA LEU A 70 -16.76 -8.53 -17.66
C LEU A 70 -17.00 -8.89 -16.20
N SER A 71 -18.12 -9.54 -15.89
CA SER A 71 -18.38 -10.02 -14.54
C SER A 71 -19.05 -11.38 -14.57
N LYS A 72 -18.61 -12.26 -13.69
CA LYS A 72 -19.29 -13.52 -13.36
C LYS A 72 -19.29 -13.67 -11.84
N LEU A 73 -20.46 -13.48 -11.24
CA LEU A 73 -20.65 -13.55 -9.80
C LEU A 73 -21.80 -14.46 -9.42
N SER A 74 -21.76 -14.99 -8.20
CA SER A 74 -22.87 -15.67 -7.55
C SER A 74 -22.96 -15.24 -6.08
N ILE A 75 -24.17 -15.15 -5.57
CA ILE A 75 -24.51 -14.88 -4.17
C ILE A 75 -25.35 -16.04 -3.69
N LYS A 76 -24.75 -16.93 -2.90
CA LYS A 76 -25.45 -18.10 -2.37
C LYS A 76 -26.23 -17.77 -1.10
N ALA A 77 -25.74 -16.83 -0.34
CA ALA A 77 -26.40 -16.29 0.85
C ALA A 77 -26.01 -14.82 1.04
N LEU A 78 -26.97 -14.00 1.35
CA LEU A 78 -26.79 -12.64 1.82
C LEU A 78 -27.91 -12.34 2.81
N SER A 79 -27.61 -12.51 4.09
CA SER A 79 -28.53 -12.30 5.20
C SER A 79 -27.78 -11.69 6.39
N GLU A 80 -28.50 -11.33 7.45
CA GLU A 80 -27.88 -10.81 8.69
C GLU A 80 -26.92 -11.82 9.35
N ASP A 81 -27.15 -13.12 9.14
CA ASP A 81 -26.39 -14.19 9.81
C ASP A 81 -25.34 -14.85 8.91
N SER A 82 -25.41 -14.63 7.61
CA SER A 82 -24.58 -15.38 6.65
C SER A 82 -24.38 -14.62 5.36
N VAL A 83 -23.14 -14.59 4.91
CA VAL A 83 -22.72 -14.07 3.61
C VAL A 83 -21.97 -15.16 2.85
N ASN A 84 -22.32 -15.42 1.60
CA ASN A 84 -21.56 -16.30 0.70
C ASN A 84 -21.60 -15.72 -0.71
N ILE A 85 -20.51 -15.09 -1.09
CA ILE A 85 -20.35 -14.38 -2.37
C ILE A 85 -19.15 -14.99 -3.10
N SER A 86 -19.30 -15.26 -4.38
CA SER A 86 -18.19 -15.69 -5.22
C SER A 86 -18.14 -14.82 -6.47
N ILE A 87 -17.01 -14.15 -6.65
CA ILE A 87 -16.65 -13.49 -7.90
C ILE A 87 -15.65 -14.39 -8.61
N LYS A 88 -16.10 -15.04 -9.69
CA LYS A 88 -15.28 -15.92 -10.53
C LYS A 88 -14.46 -15.11 -11.53
N ARG A 89 -14.96 -13.97 -11.92
CA ARG A 89 -14.28 -13.02 -12.81
C ARG A 89 -14.92 -11.64 -12.68
N LEU A 90 -14.09 -10.64 -12.49
CA LEU A 90 -14.42 -9.23 -12.69
C LEU A 90 -13.24 -8.62 -13.45
N GLY A 91 -13.51 -7.92 -14.53
CA GLY A 91 -12.49 -7.18 -15.30
C GLY A 91 -13.13 -5.98 -15.98
N PHE A 92 -12.38 -4.91 -16.17
CA PHE A 92 -12.80 -3.69 -16.83
C PHE A 92 -11.61 -2.80 -17.16
N ASP A 93 -11.83 -1.85 -18.05
CA ASP A 93 -10.94 -0.73 -18.33
C ASP A 93 -11.58 0.55 -17.80
N GLU A 94 -10.82 1.39 -17.12
CA GLU A 94 -11.26 2.67 -16.58
C GLU A 94 -10.63 3.84 -17.38
N GLN A 95 -11.37 4.94 -17.55
CA GLN A 95 -10.96 6.06 -18.41
C GLN A 95 -9.63 6.71 -18.04
N SER A 96 -9.18 6.59 -16.79
CA SER A 96 -7.87 7.08 -16.31
C SER A 96 -6.67 6.28 -16.82
N GLY A 97 -6.92 5.14 -17.51
CA GLY A 97 -5.91 4.20 -17.95
C GLY A 97 -5.72 2.99 -17.03
N PHE A 98 -6.40 2.94 -15.88
CA PHE A 98 -6.38 1.75 -15.04
C PHE A 98 -7.15 0.61 -15.71
N SER A 99 -6.54 -0.58 -15.77
CA SER A 99 -7.15 -1.80 -16.30
C SER A 99 -7.09 -2.92 -15.30
N LEU A 100 -8.23 -3.53 -15.02
CA LEU A 100 -8.36 -4.75 -14.23
C LEU A 100 -8.63 -5.93 -15.17
N ASN A 101 -7.62 -6.77 -15.42
CA ASN A 101 -7.78 -7.93 -16.29
C ASN A 101 -8.60 -9.03 -15.63
N ARG A 102 -8.40 -9.21 -14.32
CA ARG A 102 -9.15 -10.19 -13.53
C ARG A 102 -9.07 -9.89 -12.04
N LEU A 103 -10.23 -9.90 -11.38
CA LEU A 103 -10.38 -10.10 -9.95
C LEU A 103 -11.23 -11.35 -9.74
N GLN A 104 -10.77 -12.21 -8.86
CA GLN A 104 -11.46 -13.45 -8.46
C GLN A 104 -11.34 -13.58 -6.94
N PHE A 105 -12.42 -14.01 -6.29
CA PHE A 105 -12.41 -14.45 -4.89
C PHE A 105 -13.69 -15.17 -4.51
N LYS A 106 -13.64 -15.89 -3.39
CA LYS A 106 -14.79 -16.40 -2.67
C LYS A 106 -14.77 -15.86 -1.25
N PHE A 107 -15.85 -15.24 -0.84
CA PHE A 107 -16.04 -14.70 0.51
C PHE A 107 -17.20 -15.39 1.20
N GLU A 108 -16.93 -15.94 2.38
CA GLU A 108 -17.91 -16.61 3.24
C GLU A 108 -17.79 -16.02 4.63
N ALA A 109 -18.91 -15.63 5.23
CA ALA A 109 -18.92 -15.12 6.59
C ALA A 109 -20.19 -15.57 7.32
N ASN A 110 -20.03 -15.74 8.62
CA ASN A 110 -21.10 -15.91 9.59
C ASN A 110 -20.84 -14.94 10.78
N ARG A 111 -21.59 -15.06 11.85
CA ARG A 111 -21.44 -14.17 13.02
C ARG A 111 -20.08 -14.26 13.72
N GLN A 112 -19.36 -15.36 13.60
CA GLN A 112 -18.13 -15.63 14.34
C GLN A 112 -16.87 -15.57 13.46
N GLN A 113 -17.02 -15.84 12.16
CA GLN A 113 -15.88 -16.04 11.28
C GLN A 113 -16.16 -15.48 9.88
N ALA A 114 -15.13 -14.91 9.27
CA ALA A 114 -15.11 -14.59 7.85
C ALA A 114 -13.95 -15.33 7.18
N ARG A 115 -14.18 -15.80 5.95
CA ARG A 115 -13.20 -16.51 5.13
C ARG A 115 -13.15 -15.88 3.75
N LEU A 116 -11.95 -15.47 3.33
CA LEU A 116 -11.64 -15.08 1.96
C LEU A 116 -10.75 -16.15 1.33
N SER A 117 -11.16 -16.72 0.23
CA SER A 117 -10.39 -17.73 -0.50
C SER A 117 -10.37 -17.47 -2.00
N ASP A 118 -9.51 -18.19 -2.72
CA ASP A 118 -9.33 -18.08 -4.18
C ASP A 118 -9.04 -16.65 -4.67
N PHE A 119 -8.45 -15.83 -3.81
CA PHE A 119 -8.21 -14.43 -4.13
C PHE A 119 -7.06 -14.27 -5.14
N LYS A 120 -7.37 -13.67 -6.27
CA LYS A 120 -6.42 -13.37 -7.35
C LYS A 120 -6.76 -12.03 -7.97
N ILE A 121 -5.73 -11.20 -8.16
CA ILE A 121 -5.79 -9.97 -8.96
C ILE A 121 -4.79 -10.11 -10.11
N GLN A 122 -5.23 -9.77 -11.31
CA GLN A 122 -4.39 -9.62 -12.50
C GLN A 122 -4.64 -8.23 -13.10
N LEU A 123 -3.59 -7.43 -13.16
CA LEU A 123 -3.49 -6.20 -13.90
C LEU A 123 -2.66 -6.44 -15.16
N PRO A 124 -2.44 -5.47 -16.06
CA PRO A 124 -1.64 -5.67 -17.26
C PRO A 124 -0.27 -6.32 -17.01
N HIS A 125 0.43 -5.87 -15.97
CA HIS A 125 1.80 -6.33 -15.65
C HIS A 125 1.94 -6.87 -14.22
N SER A 126 0.85 -6.85 -13.41
CA SER A 126 0.85 -7.30 -12.01
C SER A 126 0.01 -8.54 -11.81
N ARG A 127 0.44 -9.38 -10.88
CA ARG A 127 -0.29 -10.57 -10.44
C ARG A 127 -0.14 -10.77 -8.95
N ILE A 128 -1.25 -10.73 -8.24
CA ILE A 128 -1.33 -10.89 -6.79
C ILE A 128 -2.18 -12.09 -6.47
N GLU A 129 -1.63 -13.03 -5.69
CA GLU A 129 -2.33 -14.19 -5.16
C GLU A 129 -2.14 -14.24 -3.65
N ILE A 130 -3.25 -14.44 -2.92
CA ILE A 130 -3.26 -14.50 -1.46
C ILE A 130 -3.73 -15.88 -1.04
N LYS A 131 -3.06 -16.48 -0.06
CA LYS A 131 -3.55 -17.73 0.57
C LYS A 131 -4.88 -17.45 1.30
N PRO A 132 -5.72 -18.47 1.51
CA PRO A 132 -6.97 -18.26 2.21
C PRO A 132 -6.78 -17.56 3.55
N ILE A 133 -7.55 -16.50 3.76
CA ILE A 133 -7.60 -15.75 5.01
C ILE A 133 -8.80 -16.26 5.81
N ILE A 134 -8.58 -16.51 7.09
CA ILE A 134 -9.62 -16.78 8.05
C ILE A 134 -9.53 -15.69 9.11
N ALA A 135 -10.64 -14.97 9.31
CA ALA A 135 -10.75 -13.93 10.32
C ALA A 135 -11.77 -14.36 11.38
N THR A 136 -11.40 -14.29 12.65
CA THR A 136 -12.32 -14.43 13.78
C THR A 136 -12.94 -13.08 14.07
N LEU A 137 -14.25 -13.01 14.06
CA LEU A 137 -15.04 -11.79 14.27
C LEU A 137 -15.35 -11.59 15.75
N PRO A 138 -15.52 -10.35 16.23
CA PRO A 138 -16.00 -10.07 17.59
C PRO A 138 -17.48 -10.45 17.75
N ASP A 139 -17.90 -10.77 18.98
CA ASP A 139 -19.30 -11.10 19.29
C ASP A 139 -20.24 -9.94 18.97
N THR A 140 -19.77 -8.70 19.15
CA THR A 140 -20.53 -7.50 18.80
C THR A 140 -19.86 -6.79 17.62
N LEU A 141 -20.55 -6.75 16.47
CA LEU A 141 -20.08 -6.08 15.25
C LEU A 141 -20.38 -4.56 15.36
N SER A 142 -19.54 -3.82 16.08
CA SER A 142 -19.41 -2.37 15.94
C SER A 142 -18.14 -2.04 15.17
N ALA A 143 -18.04 -0.82 14.62
CA ALA A 143 -16.84 -0.40 13.89
C ALA A 143 -15.58 -0.50 14.78
N GLU A 144 -15.68 -0.06 16.03
CA GLU A 144 -14.59 -0.09 17.02
C GLU A 144 -14.16 -1.54 17.31
N HIS A 145 -15.10 -2.42 17.66
CA HIS A 145 -14.82 -3.82 17.94
C HIS A 145 -14.26 -4.54 16.70
N PHE A 146 -14.76 -4.21 15.50
CA PHE A 146 -14.24 -4.79 14.26
C PHE A 146 -12.75 -4.47 14.06
N TYR A 147 -12.35 -3.20 14.25
CA TYR A 147 -10.96 -2.80 14.01
C TYR A 147 -9.99 -3.37 15.06
N ASP A 148 -10.42 -3.53 16.31
CA ASP A 148 -9.52 -3.90 17.41
C ASP A 148 -9.60 -5.39 17.78
N GLN A 149 -10.70 -6.07 17.48
CA GLN A 149 -10.92 -7.45 17.93
C GLN A 149 -10.96 -8.49 16.80
N THR A 150 -11.19 -8.07 15.53
CA THR A 150 -11.12 -9.01 14.40
C THR A 150 -9.70 -9.51 14.22
N ARG A 151 -9.46 -10.79 14.44
CA ARG A 151 -8.12 -11.39 14.31
C ARG A 151 -8.01 -12.18 13.02
N PHE A 152 -6.91 -11.98 12.29
CA PHE A 152 -6.67 -12.70 11.06
C PHE A 152 -5.17 -12.95 10.82
N SER A 153 -4.91 -13.90 9.92
CA SER A 153 -3.60 -14.14 9.34
C SER A 153 -3.69 -14.01 7.83
N LEU A 154 -2.74 -13.29 7.23
CA LEU A 154 -2.63 -13.10 5.79
C LEU A 154 -1.25 -13.53 5.32
N GLN A 155 -1.21 -14.34 4.27
CA GLN A 155 0.03 -14.76 3.65
C GLN A 155 -0.03 -14.51 2.15
N ILE A 156 0.92 -13.72 1.65
CA ILE A 156 1.19 -13.48 0.24
C ILE A 156 2.47 -14.23 -0.13
N THR A 157 2.37 -15.11 -1.13
CA THR A 157 3.55 -15.81 -1.66
C THR A 157 3.89 -15.25 -3.03
N LYS A 158 5.07 -14.67 -3.20
CA LYS A 158 5.64 -14.19 -4.48
C LYS A 158 4.62 -13.54 -5.43
N SER A 159 4.05 -12.42 -5.00
CA SER A 159 3.21 -11.60 -5.87
C SER A 159 4.07 -10.63 -6.67
N LEU A 160 3.80 -10.56 -7.98
CA LEU A 160 4.44 -9.63 -8.89
C LEU A 160 3.62 -8.34 -8.97
N ILE A 161 4.23 -7.22 -8.72
CA ILE A 161 3.61 -5.89 -8.80
C ILE A 161 4.45 -5.03 -9.74
N ASN A 162 3.82 -4.45 -10.76
CA ASN A 162 4.41 -3.38 -11.52
C ASN A 162 3.78 -2.06 -11.07
N PRO A 163 4.54 -1.13 -10.49
CA PRO A 163 4.00 0.12 -9.96
C PRO A 163 3.24 0.95 -10.99
N SER A 164 3.63 0.89 -12.27
CA SER A 164 2.93 1.63 -13.33
C SER A 164 1.47 1.19 -13.53
N ASP A 165 1.10 -0.03 -13.17
CA ASP A 165 -0.29 -0.50 -13.25
C ASP A 165 -1.26 0.27 -12.35
N ILE A 166 -0.75 0.92 -11.30
CA ILE A 166 -1.54 1.73 -10.35
C ILE A 166 -1.24 3.23 -10.44
N ALA A 167 -0.54 3.64 -11.51
CA ALA A 167 -0.18 5.04 -11.73
C ALA A 167 -1.40 5.97 -11.84
N ALA A 168 -2.54 5.46 -12.32
CA ALA A 168 -3.80 6.22 -12.34
C ALA A 168 -4.21 6.74 -10.95
N PHE A 169 -3.87 6.02 -9.87
CA PHE A 169 -4.13 6.39 -8.48
C PHE A 169 -2.96 7.14 -7.84
N ILE A 170 -1.74 6.83 -8.25
CA ILE A 170 -0.50 7.40 -7.70
C ILE A 170 0.41 7.78 -8.87
N PRO A 171 0.24 8.98 -9.45
CA PRO A 171 0.91 9.38 -10.70
C PRO A 171 2.43 9.29 -10.68
N VAL A 172 3.05 9.45 -9.49
CA VAL A 172 4.51 9.31 -9.32
C VAL A 172 5.05 7.94 -9.72
N LEU A 173 4.20 6.91 -9.70
CA LEU A 173 4.57 5.54 -10.05
C LEU A 173 4.59 5.27 -11.57
N GLU A 174 4.14 6.19 -12.40
CA GLU A 174 4.07 6.01 -13.86
C GLU A 174 5.44 5.67 -14.48
N LYS A 175 6.51 6.28 -13.96
CA LYS A 175 7.88 6.05 -14.43
C LYS A 175 8.51 4.77 -13.86
N ILE A 176 7.91 4.18 -12.83
CA ILE A 176 8.44 2.97 -12.18
C ILE A 176 7.79 1.74 -12.83
N ASN A 177 8.36 1.30 -13.94
CA ASN A 177 7.91 0.11 -14.69
C ASN A 177 8.73 -1.15 -14.38
N THR A 178 9.70 -1.06 -13.48
CA THR A 178 10.48 -2.19 -12.99
C THR A 178 9.62 -3.05 -12.07
N PRO A 179 9.53 -4.37 -12.29
CA PRO A 179 8.69 -5.24 -11.50
C PRO A 179 9.21 -5.39 -10.06
N ILE A 180 8.28 -5.49 -9.14
CA ILE A 180 8.52 -5.74 -7.72
C ILE A 180 7.93 -7.11 -7.37
N LEU A 181 8.72 -7.99 -6.75
CA LEU A 181 8.25 -9.21 -6.13
C LEU A 181 8.07 -8.97 -4.63
N ILE A 182 6.89 -9.27 -4.12
CA ILE A 182 6.58 -9.16 -2.69
C ILE A 182 6.13 -10.51 -2.17
N SER A 183 6.67 -10.92 -1.02
CA SER A 183 6.10 -11.95 -0.16
C SER A 183 5.99 -11.43 1.26
N MET A 184 4.93 -11.84 1.95
CA MET A 184 4.74 -11.45 3.35
C MET A 184 3.88 -12.46 4.10
N HIS A 185 4.11 -12.51 5.41
CA HIS A 185 3.23 -13.16 6.35
C HIS A 185 2.93 -12.20 7.49
N LEU A 186 1.67 -11.86 7.67
CA LEU A 186 1.25 -10.98 8.76
C LEU A 186 0.08 -11.58 9.57
N THR A 187 0.02 -11.18 10.83
CA THR A 187 -1.09 -11.49 11.74
C THR A 187 -1.52 -10.21 12.47
N GLY A 188 -2.71 -10.21 13.03
CA GLY A 188 -3.15 -9.10 13.86
C GLY A 188 -4.63 -8.79 13.72
N THR A 189 -4.93 -7.53 13.98
CA THR A 189 -6.24 -6.92 13.78
C THR A 189 -6.12 -5.80 12.74
N PRO A 190 -7.23 -5.31 12.14
CA PRO A 190 -7.15 -4.19 11.20
C PRO A 190 -6.47 -2.93 11.77
N ASN A 191 -6.49 -2.76 13.10
CA ASN A 191 -5.85 -1.64 13.77
C ASN A 191 -4.39 -1.90 14.18
N ASN A 192 -4.01 -3.17 14.37
CA ASN A 192 -2.67 -3.54 14.81
C ASN A 192 -2.17 -4.76 14.02
N LEU A 193 -1.17 -4.55 13.17
CA LEU A 193 -0.58 -5.57 12.29
C LEU A 193 0.84 -5.90 12.71
N TYR A 194 1.18 -7.18 12.65
CA TYR A 194 2.54 -7.66 12.82
C TYR A 194 2.94 -8.53 11.62
N PHE A 195 3.90 -8.04 10.85
CA PHE A 195 4.51 -8.74 9.74
C PHE A 195 5.67 -9.58 10.27
N HIS A 196 5.47 -10.87 10.33
CA HIS A 196 6.51 -11.84 10.72
C HIS A 196 7.63 -11.89 9.69
N THR A 197 7.26 -11.74 8.43
CA THR A 197 8.18 -11.61 7.31
C THR A 197 7.61 -10.59 6.32
N PHE A 198 8.47 -9.75 5.80
CA PHE A 198 8.21 -8.88 4.68
C PHE A 198 9.43 -8.91 3.77
N ASP A 199 9.26 -9.50 2.59
CA ASP A 199 10.31 -9.63 1.58
C ASP A 199 9.94 -8.79 0.37
N PHE A 200 10.87 -7.97 -0.06
CA PHE A 200 10.77 -7.09 -1.20
C PHE A 200 11.94 -7.31 -2.13
N ASN A 201 11.67 -7.47 -3.42
CA ASN A 201 12.68 -7.61 -4.45
C ASN A 201 12.28 -6.73 -5.65
N PHE A 202 13.13 -5.80 -5.99
CA PHE A 202 12.96 -4.87 -7.11
C PHE A 202 13.89 -5.27 -8.26
N GLY A 203 13.36 -5.36 -9.47
CA GLY A 203 14.08 -5.79 -10.63
C GLY A 203 14.42 -7.29 -10.62
N LYS A 204 15.58 -7.64 -11.10
CA LYS A 204 16.12 -9.00 -11.04
C LYS A 204 17.14 -9.12 -9.90
N GLU A 205 16.67 -8.94 -8.66
CA GLU A 205 17.50 -8.89 -7.48
C GLU A 205 18.42 -7.66 -7.40
N ASP A 206 18.03 -6.59 -8.08
CA ASP A 206 18.78 -5.33 -8.08
C ASP A 206 18.69 -4.63 -6.73
N ILE A 207 17.52 -4.74 -6.06
CA ILE A 207 17.33 -4.31 -4.67
C ILE A 207 16.53 -5.39 -3.95
N ILE A 208 17.05 -5.88 -2.84
CA ILE A 208 16.39 -6.87 -1.98
C ILE A 208 16.29 -6.29 -0.57
N ALA A 209 15.10 -6.33 -0.01
CA ALA A 209 14.89 -5.93 1.38
C ALA A 209 14.10 -7.00 2.14
N HIS A 210 14.49 -7.21 3.40
CA HIS A 210 13.81 -8.08 4.36
C HIS A 210 13.56 -7.32 5.65
N SER A 211 12.38 -7.48 6.22
CA SER A 211 12.06 -6.86 7.51
C SER A 211 11.01 -7.64 8.27
N GLN A 212 11.00 -7.46 9.59
CA GLN A 212 9.82 -7.63 10.43
C GLN A 212 9.22 -6.25 10.67
N ILE A 213 7.90 -6.12 10.60
CA ILE A 213 7.25 -4.82 10.71
C ILE A 213 6.10 -4.92 11.71
N SER A 214 6.04 -3.99 12.65
CA SER A 214 4.89 -3.80 13.53
C SER A 214 4.24 -2.45 13.23
N VAL A 215 2.94 -2.46 12.98
CA VAL A 215 2.15 -1.23 12.77
C VAL A 215 1.00 -1.23 13.76
N LYS A 216 0.94 -0.24 14.64
CA LYS A 216 -0.11 -0.07 15.66
C LYS A 216 -0.91 1.20 15.42
N ASN A 217 -2.15 1.21 15.88
CA ASN A 217 -3.05 2.36 15.79
C ASN A 217 -3.26 2.86 14.34
N ILE A 218 -3.44 1.94 13.39
CA ILE A 218 -3.56 2.26 11.95
C ILE A 218 -4.73 3.24 11.71
N THR A 219 -5.83 3.08 12.44
CA THR A 219 -7.03 3.91 12.33
C THR A 219 -6.86 5.32 12.91
N ASN A 220 -5.81 5.55 13.70
CA ASN A 220 -5.50 6.85 14.29
C ASN A 220 -4.13 7.37 13.83
N PRO A 221 -4.05 8.18 12.77
CA PRO A 221 -2.78 8.67 12.22
C PRO A 221 -1.92 9.44 13.23
N GLN A 222 -2.53 10.07 14.25
CA GLN A 222 -1.81 10.84 15.26
C GLN A 222 -1.12 9.96 16.32
N LYS A 223 -1.57 8.71 16.46
CA LYS A 223 -1.04 7.73 17.41
C LYS A 223 -0.44 6.51 16.72
N ARG A 224 -0.27 6.59 15.40
CA ARG A 224 0.26 5.48 14.62
C ARG A 224 1.72 5.25 14.97
N ASP A 225 2.04 4.01 15.34
CA ASP A 225 3.39 3.55 15.60
C ASP A 225 3.79 2.55 14.53
N ILE A 226 4.97 2.74 13.95
CA ILE A 226 5.56 1.84 12.96
C ILE A 226 6.95 1.47 13.47
N LEU A 227 7.27 0.18 13.47
CA LEU A 227 8.59 -0.34 13.78
C LEU A 227 8.98 -1.35 12.71
N CYS A 228 10.11 -1.13 12.08
CA CYS A 228 10.79 -2.08 11.19
C CYS A 228 12.07 -2.54 11.89
N ASP A 229 12.08 -3.76 12.40
CA ASP A 229 13.20 -4.30 13.18
C ASP A 229 13.20 -5.84 13.17
N PRO A 230 14.24 -6.52 12.65
CA PRO A 230 15.33 -5.92 11.89
C PRO A 230 14.89 -5.52 10.48
N ILE A 231 15.64 -4.61 9.86
CA ILE A 231 15.59 -4.36 8.41
C ILE A 231 16.96 -4.65 7.81
N THR A 232 16.99 -5.39 6.72
CA THR A 232 18.15 -5.58 5.88
C THR A 232 17.82 -5.16 4.46
N LEU A 233 18.72 -4.42 3.83
CA LEU A 233 18.59 -3.94 2.45
C LEU A 233 19.90 -4.20 1.72
N ASN A 234 19.84 -4.88 0.59
CA ASN A 234 20.94 -5.02 -0.37
C ASN A 234 20.53 -4.34 -1.67
N ALA A 235 21.38 -3.50 -2.22
CA ALA A 235 21.13 -2.92 -3.52
C ALA A 235 22.41 -2.89 -4.36
N SER A 236 22.27 -3.31 -5.61
CA SER A 236 23.33 -3.17 -6.62
C SER A 236 23.46 -1.72 -7.07
N SER A 237 24.61 -1.35 -7.60
CA SER A 237 24.84 -0.04 -8.18
C SER A 237 23.83 0.27 -9.31
N SER A 238 23.51 -0.72 -10.15
CA SER A 238 22.50 -0.57 -11.20
C SER A 238 21.09 -0.38 -10.63
N GLY A 239 20.73 -1.09 -9.58
CA GLY A 239 19.43 -0.96 -8.91
C GLY A 239 19.25 0.42 -8.27
N LEU A 240 20.31 0.92 -7.61
CA LEU A 240 20.31 2.28 -7.04
C LEU A 240 20.17 3.35 -8.13
N ALA A 241 20.89 3.23 -9.23
CA ALA A 241 20.79 4.15 -10.34
C ALA A 241 19.40 4.11 -11.00
N ASP A 242 18.82 2.91 -11.19
CA ASP A 242 17.48 2.75 -11.77
C ASP A 242 16.41 3.38 -10.90
N ILE A 243 16.36 3.04 -9.61
CA ILE A 243 15.32 3.55 -8.71
C ILE A 243 15.46 5.07 -8.47
N SER A 244 16.68 5.57 -8.21
CA SER A 244 16.89 6.98 -7.93
C SER A 244 16.50 7.88 -9.10
N SER A 245 16.77 7.47 -10.33
CA SER A 245 16.41 8.22 -11.53
C SER A 245 14.90 8.35 -11.77
N LYS A 246 14.10 7.47 -11.16
CA LYS A 246 12.64 7.41 -11.30
C LYS A 246 11.90 8.14 -10.17
N LEU A 247 12.60 8.54 -9.11
CA LEU A 247 12.02 9.22 -7.96
C LEU A 247 12.01 10.75 -8.19
N PRO A 248 10.84 11.38 -8.34
CA PRO A 248 10.75 12.79 -8.78
C PRO A 248 11.16 13.81 -7.71
N PHE A 249 11.34 13.37 -6.46
CA PHE A 249 11.79 14.23 -5.36
C PHE A 249 13.32 14.27 -5.21
N LEU A 250 14.06 13.45 -5.97
CA LEU A 250 15.51 13.49 -6.01
C LEU A 250 15.99 14.41 -7.13
N THR A 251 16.97 15.24 -6.81
CA THR A 251 17.66 16.05 -7.81
C THR A 251 18.65 15.17 -8.59
N GLU A 252 19.05 15.63 -9.77
CA GLU A 252 20.04 14.94 -10.60
C GLU A 252 21.38 14.75 -9.87
N GLU A 253 21.78 15.73 -9.06
CA GLU A 253 22.98 15.67 -8.25
C GLU A 253 22.87 14.61 -7.14
N GLN A 254 21.72 14.54 -6.46
CA GLN A 254 21.44 13.49 -5.49
C GLN A 254 21.45 12.09 -6.11
N CYS A 255 20.88 11.94 -7.29
CA CYS A 255 20.92 10.67 -8.03
C CYS A 255 22.36 10.24 -8.36
N LYS A 256 23.19 11.20 -8.79
CA LYS A 256 24.61 10.93 -9.05
C LYS A 256 25.36 10.55 -7.78
N THR A 257 25.11 11.24 -6.67
CA THR A 257 25.70 10.93 -5.36
C THR A 257 25.32 9.54 -4.87
N ILE A 258 24.03 9.18 -4.97
CA ILE A 258 23.55 7.84 -4.61
C ILE A 258 24.21 6.76 -5.48
N SER A 259 24.32 6.98 -6.78
CA SER A 259 24.95 6.02 -7.70
C SER A 259 26.45 5.80 -7.41
N ARG A 260 27.14 6.80 -6.84
CA ARG A 260 28.57 6.69 -6.45
C ARG A 260 28.80 5.80 -5.23
N LEU A 261 27.77 5.56 -4.42
CA LEU A 261 27.88 4.61 -3.30
C LEU A 261 28.21 3.20 -3.76
N GLY A 262 27.95 2.88 -5.04
CA GLY A 262 28.18 1.56 -5.58
C GLY A 262 27.16 0.54 -5.07
N THR A 263 27.63 -0.65 -4.69
CA THR A 263 26.78 -1.66 -4.02
C THR A 263 26.61 -1.26 -2.56
N ILE A 264 25.38 -1.36 -2.05
CA ILE A 264 25.09 -1.07 -0.63
C ILE A 264 24.51 -2.28 0.08
N HIS A 265 24.89 -2.40 1.35
CA HIS A 265 24.27 -3.27 2.32
C HIS A 265 23.91 -2.45 3.55
N PHE A 266 22.63 -2.45 3.94
CA PHE A 266 22.15 -1.78 5.14
C PHE A 266 21.55 -2.79 6.10
N THR A 267 21.90 -2.69 7.38
CA THR A 267 21.27 -3.40 8.48
C THR A 267 20.96 -2.46 9.62
N GLY A 268 19.75 -2.57 10.17
CA GLY A 268 19.35 -1.67 11.25
C GLY A 268 17.88 -1.81 11.62
N ASN A 269 17.37 -0.74 12.19
CA ASN A 269 15.96 -0.58 12.49
C ASN A 269 15.49 0.85 12.16
N ILE A 270 14.20 0.98 11.88
CA ILE A 270 13.54 2.25 11.64
C ILE A 270 12.25 2.24 12.46
N SER A 271 12.01 3.30 13.22
CA SER A 271 10.75 3.46 13.94
C SER A 271 10.14 4.83 13.71
N SER A 272 8.81 4.89 13.72
CA SER A 272 8.05 6.14 13.74
C SER A 272 7.02 6.04 14.86
N GLN A 273 7.18 6.84 15.89
CA GLN A 273 6.32 6.85 17.06
C GLN A 273 6.07 8.29 17.52
N ASN A 274 4.81 8.68 17.72
CA ASN A 274 4.46 10.02 18.21
C ASN A 274 5.13 11.15 17.40
N LYS A 275 5.23 11.01 16.06
CA LYS A 275 5.91 11.96 15.15
C LYS A 275 7.44 12.03 15.33
N ASN A 276 8.00 11.16 16.12
CA ASN A 276 9.42 10.96 16.19
C ASN A 276 9.79 9.81 15.24
N LEU A 277 10.64 10.10 14.26
CA LEU A 277 11.22 9.12 13.35
C LEU A 277 12.64 8.83 13.84
N THR A 278 12.95 7.57 14.13
CA THR A 278 14.29 7.13 14.45
C THR A 278 14.80 6.15 13.41
N ALA A 279 16.07 6.24 13.09
CA ALA A 279 16.75 5.30 12.21
C ALA A 279 18.14 5.00 12.79
N CYS A 280 18.35 3.74 13.18
CA CYS A 280 19.62 3.29 13.69
C CYS A 280 20.11 2.12 12.85
N GLY A 281 21.37 2.16 12.38
CA GLY A 281 21.90 1.07 11.58
C GLY A 281 23.25 1.38 10.96
N THR A 282 23.75 0.38 10.24
CA THR A 282 25.01 0.46 9.52
C THR A 282 24.76 0.30 8.02
N LEU A 283 25.26 1.26 7.25
CA LEU A 283 25.32 1.23 5.79
C LEU A 283 26.74 0.88 5.39
N GLU A 284 26.92 -0.22 4.71
CA GLU A 284 28.16 -0.61 4.02
C GLU A 284 28.01 -0.29 2.54
N SER A 285 29.05 0.28 1.92
CA SER A 285 29.09 0.66 0.52
C SER A 285 30.48 0.46 -0.06
N ASP A 286 30.64 0.58 -1.36
CA ASP A 286 31.96 0.52 -2.00
C ASP A 286 32.88 1.64 -1.54
N LEU A 287 32.35 2.71 -0.95
CA LEU A 287 33.09 3.83 -0.39
C LEU A 287 33.49 3.65 1.09
N GLY A 288 32.93 2.66 1.76
CA GLY A 288 33.18 2.40 3.18
C GLY A 288 31.89 2.17 3.97
N SER A 289 32.04 2.10 5.30
CA SER A 289 30.95 1.82 6.22
C SER A 289 30.61 3.05 7.06
N VAL A 290 29.33 3.35 7.19
CA VAL A 290 28.80 4.44 8.01
C VAL A 290 27.76 3.89 8.97
N HIS A 291 27.96 4.11 10.26
CA HIS A 291 26.96 3.85 11.29
C HIS A 291 26.19 5.14 11.59
N SER A 292 24.89 5.04 11.74
CA SER A 292 24.02 6.17 12.07
C SER A 292 23.02 5.79 13.15
N ASP A 293 22.77 6.75 14.06
CA ASP A 293 21.66 6.75 15.01
C ASP A 293 21.04 8.13 14.96
N ILE A 294 19.93 8.27 14.23
CA ILE A 294 19.33 9.56 13.88
C ILE A 294 17.89 9.59 14.41
N SER A 295 17.52 10.71 15.01
CA SER A 295 16.18 11.03 15.45
C SER A 295 15.69 12.32 14.80
N ILE A 296 14.47 12.28 14.26
CA ILE A 296 13.81 13.43 13.63
C ILE A 296 12.46 13.61 14.34
N ASN A 297 12.28 14.74 15.01
CA ASN A 297 11.06 15.08 15.73
C ASN A 297 10.33 16.22 15.04
N GLN A 298 9.10 15.97 14.58
CA GLN A 298 8.24 17.01 13.99
C GLN A 298 7.31 17.59 15.04
N ASN A 299 7.55 18.84 15.43
CA ASN A 299 6.65 19.58 16.32
C ASN A 299 5.66 20.43 15.50
N ASN A 300 4.44 19.89 15.30
CA ASN A 300 3.41 20.57 14.49
C ASN A 300 2.87 21.85 15.14
N SER A 301 2.96 21.99 16.48
CA SER A 301 2.49 23.20 17.17
C SER A 301 3.39 24.39 16.93
N LEU A 302 4.69 24.13 16.68
CA LEU A 302 5.70 25.16 16.40
C LEU A 302 6.12 25.20 14.92
N ASN A 303 5.60 24.29 14.09
CA ASN A 303 6.02 24.07 12.69
C ASN A 303 7.55 23.93 12.55
N THR A 304 8.19 23.30 13.53
CA THR A 304 9.63 23.08 13.59
C THR A 304 9.94 21.59 13.47
N THR A 305 11.05 21.29 12.81
CA THR A 305 11.61 19.93 12.77
C THR A 305 12.94 19.94 13.49
N GLN A 306 13.08 19.11 14.50
CA GLN A 306 14.30 18.94 15.27
C GLN A 306 15.03 17.69 14.77
N TYR A 307 16.33 17.80 14.63
CA TYR A 307 17.21 16.70 14.21
C TYR A 307 18.24 16.49 15.31
N SER A 308 18.42 15.26 15.74
CA SER A 308 19.50 14.88 16.65
C SER A 308 20.06 13.52 16.27
N GLY A 309 21.30 13.27 16.61
CA GLY A 309 21.87 11.95 16.40
C GLY A 309 23.39 11.93 16.28
N LEU A 310 23.83 10.74 15.89
CA LEU A 310 25.22 10.39 15.67
C LEU A 310 25.38 9.80 14.27
N ILE A 311 26.43 10.23 13.59
CA ILE A 311 26.91 9.57 12.36
C ILE A 311 28.42 9.35 12.53
N GLU A 312 28.87 8.12 12.38
CA GLU A 312 30.28 7.78 12.51
C GLU A 312 30.75 6.80 11.44
N SER A 313 32.01 6.91 11.08
CA SER A 313 32.71 5.98 10.20
C SER A 313 34.14 5.80 10.63
N LYS A 314 34.61 4.55 10.57
CA LYS A 314 36.03 4.20 10.78
C LYS A 314 36.87 4.36 9.51
N LYS A 315 36.21 4.33 8.34
CA LYS A 315 36.89 4.44 7.05
C LYS A 315 35.84 4.73 5.98
N PHE A 316 35.88 5.93 5.39
CA PHE A 316 34.96 6.31 4.34
C PHE A 316 35.66 7.19 3.29
N ASN A 317 35.51 6.85 2.01
CA ASN A 317 36.12 7.56 0.90
C ASN A 317 35.25 8.72 0.45
N LEU A 318 35.50 9.91 0.99
CA LEU A 318 34.78 11.12 0.60
C LEU A 318 35.05 11.56 -0.85
N ASN A 319 36.26 11.29 -1.36
CA ASN A 319 36.59 11.64 -2.74
C ASN A 319 35.75 10.86 -3.75
N GLY A 320 35.39 9.61 -3.43
CA GLY A 320 34.48 8.81 -4.26
C GLY A 320 33.03 9.32 -4.21
N LEU A 321 32.61 9.95 -3.11
CA LEU A 321 31.22 10.43 -2.96
C LEU A 321 31.00 11.78 -3.67
N PHE A 322 31.94 12.71 -3.55
CA PHE A 322 31.86 14.05 -4.14
C PHE A 322 32.55 14.10 -5.51
N ALA A 323 32.17 15.06 -6.35
CA ALA A 323 32.78 15.24 -7.66
C ALA A 323 34.26 15.63 -7.56
N GLU A 324 34.99 15.49 -8.69
CA GLU A 324 36.40 15.84 -8.82
C GLU A 324 36.74 17.22 -8.20
N GLY A 325 37.84 17.26 -7.45
CA GLY A 325 38.33 18.46 -6.78
C GLY A 325 38.20 18.48 -5.25
N ASN A 326 37.63 17.43 -4.65
CA ASN A 326 37.60 17.28 -3.20
C ASN A 326 39.00 16.82 -2.71
N PRO A 327 39.70 17.59 -1.83
CA PRO A 327 41.03 17.23 -1.35
C PRO A 327 41.02 16.08 -0.32
N TYR A 328 39.84 15.68 0.16
CA TYR A 328 39.73 14.66 1.22
C TYR A 328 39.62 13.26 0.60
N GLY A 329 40.55 12.38 0.97
CA GLY A 329 40.54 10.97 0.62
C GLY A 329 39.69 10.12 1.58
N GLU A 330 40.29 9.09 2.13
CA GLU A 330 39.68 8.28 3.20
C GLU A 330 39.72 9.05 4.52
N ILE A 331 38.55 9.12 5.18
CA ILE A 331 38.43 9.80 6.48
C ILE A 331 37.84 8.90 7.54
N ILE A 332 38.19 9.21 8.78
CA ILE A 332 37.54 8.71 9.99
C ILE A 332 36.78 9.90 10.58
N PHE A 333 35.51 9.70 10.87
CA PHE A 333 34.71 10.78 11.44
C PHE A 333 33.72 10.28 12.47
N LYS A 334 33.39 11.16 13.40
CA LYS A 334 32.27 11.04 14.31
C LYS A 334 31.62 12.40 14.43
N VAL A 335 30.37 12.50 14.05
CA VAL A 335 29.59 13.74 14.07
C VAL A 335 28.37 13.52 14.96
N GLU A 336 28.32 14.27 16.03
CA GLU A 336 27.12 14.42 16.88
C GLU A 336 26.45 15.73 16.55
N PHE A 337 25.15 15.73 16.37
CA PHE A 337 24.38 16.91 16.07
C PHE A 337 23.06 16.94 16.86
N ASP A 338 22.68 18.14 17.25
CA ASP A 338 21.42 18.43 17.92
C ASP A 338 20.95 19.81 17.46
N SER A 339 19.82 19.85 16.73
CA SER A 339 19.20 21.09 16.34
C SER A 339 18.22 21.51 17.44
N LYS A 340 18.59 22.51 18.21
CA LYS A 340 17.70 23.16 19.20
C LYS A 340 16.65 24.03 18.51
#